data_009307f410b0c64017066ff8c1dde84a
#
_entry.id   009307f410b0c64017066ff8c1dde84a
#
_cell.length_a   1.000
_cell.length_b   1.000
_cell.length_c   1.000
_cell.angle_alpha   90.00
_cell.angle_beta   90.00
_cell.angle_gamma   90.00
#
_symmetry.space_group_name_H-M   'P 1'
#
loop_
_entity.id
_entity.type
_entity.pdbx_description
1 polymer ?
#
loop_
_entity_poly.entity_id
_entity_poly.type
_entity_poly.pdbx_seq_one_letter_code
_entity_poly.pdbx_strand_id
1 'polypeptide(L)'
;MLAERVLDGDVRAAARLMRDIDDRMKSAVDELKVLYPHTGNAFIIGLTGPPGAGKSTLVDQIVAGFRKKDLLVGVVAIDPTSPFSGGAILGDRIRMNRHADDAGVFIRSLGTRGALGGLSRSTTDVVNVMDAMGMDVVIIETVGVGQDEVDIVSAAHTTAVVMVPGLGDDIQAIKAGILEIGDIFVVNKADRDGADRTARELSAMLEMRHPEEGEWFPQVLKTEGSRGVGIDELIAEFDRHHDFLKTSGHLQRLTEERNAKLFTDTLRDQLFEAVFGAIKEDGTYRQILDGLRERTTDPYTAVERVLAQSSFS
;
A
#
# COMPACT_ATOMS: atom_id res chain seq x y z
N MET A 1 -20.69 -18.60 -1.68
CA MET A 1 -20.15 -17.30 -2.15
C MET A 1 -18.62 -17.38 -2.23
N LEU A 2 -17.94 -16.42 -2.93
CA LEU A 2 -16.46 -16.43 -2.92
C LEU A 2 -15.93 -16.15 -1.51
N ALA A 3 -16.57 -15.24 -0.78
CA ALA A 3 -16.19 -14.88 0.59
C ALA A 3 -16.11 -16.08 1.53
N GLU A 4 -17.10 -16.95 1.56
CA GLU A 4 -17.09 -18.17 2.41
C GLU A 4 -15.86 -19.05 2.11
N ARG A 5 -15.57 -19.25 0.82
CA ARG A 5 -14.40 -20.03 0.41
C ARG A 5 -13.08 -19.35 0.76
N VAL A 6 -13.04 -18.01 0.74
CA VAL A 6 -11.87 -17.23 1.19
C VAL A 6 -11.64 -17.46 2.68
N LEU A 7 -12.70 -17.42 3.49
CA LEU A 7 -12.63 -17.70 4.94
C LEU A 7 -12.18 -19.14 5.25
N ASP A 8 -12.47 -20.08 4.33
CA ASP A 8 -12.00 -21.46 4.40
C ASP A 8 -10.55 -21.63 3.86
N GLY A 9 -9.86 -20.55 3.51
CA GLY A 9 -8.48 -20.54 3.02
C GLY A 9 -8.32 -20.94 1.54
N ASP A 10 -9.39 -20.88 0.73
CA ASP A 10 -9.33 -21.22 -0.70
C ASP A 10 -8.60 -20.12 -1.50
N VAL A 11 -7.34 -20.37 -1.79
CA VAL A 11 -6.43 -19.50 -2.56
C VAL A 11 -7.01 -19.14 -3.94
N ARG A 12 -7.72 -20.05 -4.60
CA ARG A 12 -8.31 -19.79 -5.92
C ARG A 12 -9.51 -18.85 -5.83
N ALA A 13 -10.32 -18.98 -4.77
CA ALA A 13 -11.41 -18.06 -4.51
C ALA A 13 -10.88 -16.65 -4.18
N ALA A 14 -9.85 -16.56 -3.33
CA ALA A 14 -9.18 -15.31 -3.03
C ALA A 14 -8.60 -14.64 -4.29
N ALA A 15 -7.84 -15.37 -5.11
CA ALA A 15 -7.27 -14.86 -6.35
C ALA A 15 -8.35 -14.35 -7.33
N ARG A 16 -9.50 -15.05 -7.40
CA ARG A 16 -10.64 -14.63 -8.23
C ARG A 16 -11.27 -13.35 -7.68
N LEU A 17 -11.55 -13.30 -6.38
CA LEU A 17 -12.14 -12.13 -5.76
C LEU A 17 -11.24 -10.89 -5.91
N MET A 18 -9.92 -11.04 -5.69
CA MET A 18 -8.96 -9.97 -5.90
C MET A 18 -8.91 -9.46 -7.33
N ARG A 19 -9.10 -10.34 -8.33
CA ARG A 19 -9.24 -9.91 -9.72
C ARG A 19 -10.53 -9.12 -9.92
N ASP A 20 -11.65 -9.60 -9.38
CA ASP A 20 -12.94 -8.95 -9.52
C ASP A 20 -12.96 -7.57 -8.82
N ILE A 21 -12.19 -7.41 -7.72
CA ILE A 21 -11.91 -6.12 -7.05
C ILE A 21 -11.11 -5.20 -7.98
N ASP A 22 -10.01 -5.71 -8.54
CA ASP A 22 -9.14 -4.95 -9.45
C ASP A 22 -9.89 -4.49 -10.71
N ASP A 23 -10.82 -5.32 -11.21
CA ASP A 23 -11.71 -5.02 -12.33
C ASP A 23 -12.93 -4.17 -11.94
N ARG A 24 -13.03 -3.73 -10.68
CA ARG A 24 -14.11 -2.91 -10.11
C ARG A 24 -15.52 -3.51 -10.33
N MET A 25 -15.61 -4.83 -10.24
CA MET A 25 -16.88 -5.54 -10.40
C MET A 25 -17.81 -5.25 -9.21
N LYS A 26 -19.05 -4.84 -9.48
CA LYS A 26 -20.04 -4.55 -8.41
C LYS A 26 -20.27 -5.74 -7.48
N SER A 27 -20.23 -6.98 -8.01
CA SER A 27 -20.37 -8.21 -7.24
C SER A 27 -19.26 -8.40 -6.18
N ALA A 28 -18.07 -7.83 -6.38
CA ALA A 28 -16.98 -7.91 -5.41
C ALA A 28 -17.31 -7.16 -4.10
N VAL A 29 -18.10 -6.09 -4.18
CA VAL A 29 -18.49 -5.30 -2.99
C VAL A 29 -19.31 -6.14 -2.01
N ASP A 30 -20.20 -7.00 -2.49
CA ASP A 30 -21.02 -7.84 -1.61
C ASP A 30 -20.20 -8.93 -0.94
N GLU A 31 -19.19 -9.47 -1.63
CA GLU A 31 -18.23 -10.40 -1.04
C GLU A 31 -17.35 -9.71 0.03
N LEU A 32 -16.89 -8.46 -0.23
CA LEU A 32 -16.12 -7.67 0.73
C LEU A 32 -16.91 -7.35 2.00
N LYS A 33 -18.22 -7.07 1.91
CA LYS A 33 -19.08 -6.89 3.10
C LYS A 33 -19.10 -8.12 4.01
N VAL A 34 -19.07 -9.31 3.42
CA VAL A 34 -19.03 -10.58 4.17
C VAL A 34 -17.66 -10.78 4.83
N LEU A 35 -16.57 -10.41 4.14
CA LEU A 35 -15.21 -10.57 4.67
C LEU A 35 -14.85 -9.55 5.75
N TYR A 36 -15.38 -8.32 5.68
CA TYR A 36 -14.99 -7.22 6.56
C TYR A 36 -15.00 -7.54 8.07
N PRO A 37 -16.00 -8.25 8.63
CA PRO A 37 -15.99 -8.63 10.05
C PRO A 37 -14.86 -9.59 10.45
N HIS A 38 -14.17 -10.19 9.50
CA HIS A 38 -13.07 -11.15 9.71
C HIS A 38 -11.69 -10.54 9.47
N THR A 39 -11.61 -9.21 9.25
CA THR A 39 -10.37 -8.46 9.06
C THR A 39 -9.90 -7.79 10.37
N GLY A 40 -8.69 -7.24 10.36
CA GLY A 40 -8.09 -6.53 11.48
C GLY A 40 -7.11 -7.38 12.31
N ASN A 41 -6.74 -8.58 11.82
CA ASN A 41 -5.86 -9.52 12.53
C ASN A 41 -4.42 -9.49 11.97
N ALA A 42 -4.26 -9.27 10.66
CA ALA A 42 -2.95 -9.29 10.01
C ALA A 42 -2.08 -8.10 10.42
N PHE A 43 -0.78 -8.34 10.61
CA PHE A 43 0.21 -7.29 10.71
C PHE A 43 0.60 -6.79 9.31
N ILE A 44 0.32 -5.52 9.00
CA ILE A 44 0.52 -4.95 7.68
C ILE A 44 1.81 -4.13 7.66
N ILE A 45 2.76 -4.54 6.81
CA ILE A 45 4.08 -3.92 6.64
C ILE A 45 4.14 -3.28 5.25
N GLY A 46 4.49 -2.00 5.19
CA GLY A 46 4.76 -1.28 3.96
C GLY A 46 6.26 -1.18 3.67
N LEU A 47 6.70 -1.54 2.46
CA LEU A 47 8.06 -1.28 1.99
C LEU A 47 8.04 -0.25 0.87
N THR A 48 8.73 0.87 1.10
CA THR A 48 8.88 1.95 0.12
C THR A 48 10.35 2.34 -0.05
N GLY A 49 10.63 3.23 -0.98
CA GLY A 49 11.99 3.72 -1.28
C GLY A 49 12.28 3.74 -2.79
N PRO A 50 13.39 4.35 -3.23
CA PRO A 50 13.67 4.62 -4.64
C PRO A 50 13.74 3.34 -5.49
N PRO A 51 13.53 3.47 -6.81
CA PRO A 51 13.71 2.37 -7.75
C PRO A 51 15.12 1.82 -7.66
N GLY A 52 15.26 0.50 -7.77
CA GLY A 52 16.57 -0.14 -7.69
C GLY A 52 17.15 -0.26 -6.27
N ALA A 53 16.45 0.18 -5.22
CA ALA A 53 16.88 -0.01 -3.84
C ALA A 53 16.94 -1.48 -3.41
N GLY A 54 16.32 -2.39 -4.17
CA GLY A 54 16.31 -3.82 -3.88
C GLY A 54 15.17 -4.25 -2.97
N LYS A 55 14.07 -3.49 -2.98
CA LYS A 55 12.87 -3.79 -2.19
C LYS A 55 12.35 -5.20 -2.41
N SER A 56 12.13 -5.62 -3.66
CA SER A 56 11.62 -6.97 -3.98
C SER A 56 12.55 -8.08 -3.48
N THR A 57 13.88 -7.85 -3.53
CA THR A 57 14.85 -8.79 -2.96
C THR A 57 14.75 -8.84 -1.43
N LEU A 58 14.53 -7.71 -0.79
CA LEU A 58 14.29 -7.65 0.66
C LEU A 58 12.97 -8.33 1.03
N VAL A 59 11.88 -8.05 0.31
CA VAL A 59 10.58 -8.70 0.53
C VAL A 59 10.73 -10.22 0.47
N ASP A 60 11.42 -10.74 -0.54
CA ASP A 60 11.68 -12.16 -0.70
C ASP A 60 12.41 -12.77 0.53
N GLN A 61 13.39 -12.05 1.12
CA GLN A 61 14.06 -12.48 2.34
C GLN A 61 13.21 -12.34 3.59
N ILE A 62 12.43 -11.26 3.71
CA ILE A 62 11.51 -11.01 4.82
C ILE A 62 10.43 -12.09 4.85
N VAL A 63 9.85 -12.44 3.70
CA VAL A 63 8.91 -13.56 3.57
C VAL A 63 9.53 -14.84 4.10
N ALA A 64 10.75 -15.19 3.64
CA ALA A 64 11.44 -16.37 4.13
C ALA A 64 11.70 -16.35 5.65
N GLY A 65 11.98 -15.19 6.22
CA GLY A 65 12.18 -15.02 7.65
C GLY A 65 10.90 -15.21 8.47
N PHE A 66 9.77 -14.63 8.04
CA PHE A 66 8.47 -14.86 8.68
C PHE A 66 8.00 -16.31 8.51
N ARG A 67 8.26 -16.93 7.34
CA ARG A 67 7.98 -18.37 7.12
C ARG A 67 8.77 -19.29 8.04
N LYS A 68 9.98 -18.94 8.44
CA LYS A 68 10.75 -19.69 9.48
C LYS A 68 10.07 -19.65 10.86
N LYS A 69 9.18 -18.68 11.10
CA LYS A 69 8.35 -18.58 12.31
C LYS A 69 6.97 -19.22 12.12
N ASP A 70 6.77 -19.98 11.03
CA ASP A 70 5.51 -20.63 10.63
C ASP A 70 4.34 -19.64 10.39
N LEU A 71 4.61 -18.34 10.22
CA LEU A 71 3.58 -17.35 9.91
C LEU A 71 3.14 -17.41 8.44
N LEU A 72 1.85 -17.25 8.18
CA LEU A 72 1.28 -17.11 6.84
C LEU A 72 1.52 -15.69 6.32
N VAL A 73 2.08 -15.56 5.11
CA VAL A 73 2.52 -14.28 4.57
C VAL A 73 1.85 -13.95 3.24
N GLY A 74 1.11 -12.85 3.22
CA GLY A 74 0.61 -12.23 2.01
C GLY A 74 1.58 -11.17 1.47
N VAL A 75 1.73 -11.08 0.14
CA VAL A 75 2.51 -10.01 -0.50
C VAL A 75 1.65 -9.32 -1.55
N VAL A 76 1.53 -8.01 -1.45
CA VAL A 76 0.91 -7.14 -2.45
C VAL A 76 2.00 -6.32 -3.12
N ALA A 77 2.38 -6.69 -4.34
CA ALA A 77 3.34 -5.95 -5.15
C ALA A 77 2.58 -4.95 -6.03
N ILE A 78 2.87 -3.65 -5.87
CA ILE A 78 2.23 -2.59 -6.64
C ILE A 78 3.18 -2.20 -7.77
N ASP A 79 2.81 -2.56 -8.99
CA ASP A 79 3.57 -2.30 -10.20
C ASP A 79 3.04 -1.07 -10.97
N PRO A 80 3.92 -0.32 -11.69
CA PRO A 80 3.44 0.68 -12.62
C PRO A 80 2.56 0.00 -13.67
N THR A 81 1.45 0.63 -13.99
CA THR A 81 0.58 0.13 -15.06
C THR A 81 1.31 0.25 -16.39
N SER A 82 1.36 -0.84 -17.16
CA SER A 82 1.83 -0.80 -18.54
C SER A 82 0.94 0.13 -19.38
N PRO A 83 1.47 1.16 -20.03
CA PRO A 83 0.67 2.04 -20.90
C PRO A 83 0.10 1.32 -22.12
N PHE A 84 0.58 0.10 -22.42
CA PHE A 84 0.16 -0.67 -23.60
C PHE A 84 -0.88 -1.76 -23.27
N SER A 85 -0.78 -2.39 -22.10
CA SER A 85 -1.66 -3.52 -21.73
C SER A 85 -2.68 -3.17 -20.63
N GLY A 86 -2.51 -2.04 -19.95
CA GLY A 86 -3.36 -1.65 -18.81
C GLY A 86 -3.23 -2.56 -17.58
N GLY A 87 -2.31 -3.54 -17.61
CA GLY A 87 -2.04 -4.47 -16.51
C GLY A 87 -0.70 -4.22 -15.84
N ALA A 88 -0.48 -4.85 -14.68
CA ALA A 88 0.81 -4.81 -13.98
C ALA A 88 1.94 -5.36 -14.87
N ILE A 89 3.10 -4.74 -14.81
CA ILE A 89 4.29 -5.24 -15.51
C ILE A 89 4.82 -6.42 -14.69
N LEU A 90 4.63 -7.65 -15.19
CA LEU A 90 4.88 -8.94 -14.53
C LEU A 90 6.33 -9.20 -14.02
N GLY A 91 7.17 -8.16 -13.90
CA GLY A 91 8.59 -8.30 -13.52
C GLY A 91 8.81 -8.90 -12.12
N ASP A 92 7.94 -8.63 -11.16
CA ASP A 92 8.20 -9.01 -9.76
C ASP A 92 7.77 -10.44 -9.41
N ARG A 93 6.81 -11.04 -10.12
CA ARG A 93 6.50 -12.47 -9.97
C ARG A 93 7.69 -13.39 -10.23
N ILE A 94 8.58 -12.99 -11.15
CA ILE A 94 9.78 -13.77 -11.50
C ILE A 94 10.81 -13.73 -10.36
N ARG A 95 10.82 -12.68 -9.56
CA ARG A 95 11.81 -12.50 -8.49
C ARG A 95 11.50 -13.28 -7.22
N MET A 96 10.23 -13.61 -6.98
CA MET A 96 9.77 -14.33 -5.78
C MET A 96 9.42 -15.81 -6.07
N ASN A 97 9.94 -16.37 -7.16
CA ASN A 97 9.64 -17.75 -7.60
C ASN A 97 9.99 -18.83 -6.56
N ARG A 98 10.91 -18.54 -5.63
CA ARG A 98 11.27 -19.52 -4.58
C ARG A 98 10.12 -19.81 -3.60
N HIS A 99 9.13 -18.93 -3.50
CA HIS A 99 7.97 -19.11 -2.64
C HIS A 99 6.73 -19.64 -3.38
N ALA A 100 6.85 -19.93 -4.69
CA ALA A 100 5.70 -20.35 -5.52
C ALA A 100 5.05 -21.65 -5.04
N ASP A 101 5.83 -22.55 -4.43
CA ASP A 101 5.38 -23.85 -3.92
C ASP A 101 5.12 -23.83 -2.39
N ASP A 102 5.31 -22.69 -1.71
CA ASP A 102 5.02 -22.56 -0.28
C ASP A 102 3.54 -22.21 -0.07
N ALA A 103 2.77 -23.17 0.44
CA ALA A 103 1.34 -22.96 0.73
C ALA A 103 1.06 -21.87 1.78
N GLY A 104 2.06 -21.47 2.56
CA GLY A 104 1.97 -20.38 3.53
C GLY A 104 2.27 -19.00 2.96
N VAL A 105 2.50 -18.89 1.63
CA VAL A 105 2.79 -17.62 0.96
C VAL A 105 1.78 -17.35 -0.15
N PHE A 106 1.20 -16.16 -0.14
CA PHE A 106 0.30 -15.72 -1.20
C PHE A 106 0.75 -14.39 -1.79
N ILE A 107 1.04 -14.34 -3.10
CA ILE A 107 1.58 -13.16 -3.78
C ILE A 107 0.57 -12.64 -4.82
N ARG A 108 0.26 -11.35 -4.74
CA ARG A 108 -0.60 -10.65 -5.69
C ARG A 108 0.07 -9.39 -6.22
N SER A 109 0.19 -9.24 -7.55
CA SER A 109 0.56 -7.98 -8.19
C SER A 109 -0.67 -7.17 -8.55
N LEU A 110 -0.64 -5.87 -8.29
CA LEU A 110 -1.66 -4.90 -8.66
C LEU A 110 -1.04 -3.82 -9.54
N GLY A 111 -1.77 -3.36 -10.56
CA GLY A 111 -1.37 -2.20 -11.36
C GLY A 111 -1.88 -0.89 -10.75
N THR A 112 -1.11 0.19 -10.82
CA THR A 112 -1.52 1.53 -10.33
C THR A 112 -2.70 2.13 -11.12
N ARG A 113 -3.01 1.63 -12.32
CA ARG A 113 -4.13 2.01 -13.22
C ARG A 113 -4.42 3.51 -13.30
N GLY A 114 -3.40 4.38 -13.10
CA GLY A 114 -3.55 5.83 -13.25
C GLY A 114 -4.50 6.48 -12.23
N ALA A 115 -4.70 5.87 -11.07
CA ALA A 115 -5.47 6.47 -9.99
C ALA A 115 -4.78 7.77 -9.56
N LEU A 116 -5.43 8.90 -9.79
CA LEU A 116 -5.06 10.19 -9.21
C LEU A 116 -5.27 10.05 -7.69
N GLY A 117 -4.17 9.82 -6.95
CA GLY A 117 -4.23 9.73 -5.49
C GLY A 117 -3.73 8.42 -4.89
N GLY A 118 -2.68 7.80 -5.45
CA GLY A 118 -1.87 6.83 -4.74
C GLY A 118 -2.39 5.40 -4.71
N LEU A 119 -2.07 4.69 -3.65
CA LEU A 119 -2.51 3.31 -3.39
C LEU A 119 -4.01 3.21 -3.59
N SER A 120 -4.41 2.51 -4.65
CA SER A 120 -5.81 2.43 -5.05
C SER A 120 -6.61 1.76 -3.92
N ARG A 121 -7.87 2.14 -3.79
CA ARG A 121 -8.85 1.44 -2.95
C ARG A 121 -8.74 -0.09 -3.11
N SER A 122 -8.48 -0.56 -4.33
CA SER A 122 -8.23 -1.97 -4.62
C SER A 122 -7.10 -2.58 -3.78
N THR A 123 -6.07 -1.81 -3.42
CA THR A 123 -4.98 -2.30 -2.56
C THR A 123 -5.48 -2.59 -1.15
N THR A 124 -6.24 -1.67 -0.54
CA THR A 124 -6.83 -1.88 0.79
C THR A 124 -7.80 -3.06 0.78
N ASP A 125 -8.65 -3.16 -0.24
CA ASP A 125 -9.59 -4.28 -0.38
C ASP A 125 -8.87 -5.62 -0.56
N VAL A 126 -7.76 -5.66 -1.33
CA VAL A 126 -6.93 -6.86 -1.50
C VAL A 126 -6.23 -7.25 -0.20
N VAL A 127 -5.71 -6.28 0.56
CA VAL A 127 -5.14 -6.51 1.90
C VAL A 127 -6.20 -7.10 2.84
N ASN A 128 -7.42 -6.56 2.82
CA ASN A 128 -8.53 -7.09 3.62
C ASN A 128 -8.91 -8.53 3.23
N VAL A 129 -8.84 -8.89 1.94
CA VAL A 129 -9.05 -10.29 1.50
C VAL A 129 -7.96 -11.21 2.03
N MET A 130 -6.68 -10.78 2.02
CA MET A 130 -5.57 -11.56 2.58
C MET A 130 -5.70 -11.74 4.09
N ASP A 131 -6.06 -10.69 4.80
CA ASP A 131 -6.31 -10.71 6.24
C ASP A 131 -7.45 -11.68 6.59
N ALA A 132 -8.61 -11.54 5.93
CA ALA A 132 -9.75 -12.44 6.12
C ALA A 132 -9.45 -13.90 5.74
N MET A 133 -8.50 -14.15 4.82
CA MET A 133 -8.03 -15.49 4.46
C MET A 133 -7.11 -16.10 5.55
N GLY A 134 -6.74 -15.33 6.58
CA GLY A 134 -5.94 -15.78 7.70
C GLY A 134 -4.44 -15.55 7.53
N MET A 135 -4.00 -14.61 6.69
CA MET A 135 -2.59 -14.21 6.65
C MET A 135 -2.20 -13.51 7.95
N ASP A 136 -1.12 -13.95 8.59
CA ASP A 136 -0.59 -13.33 9.82
C ASP A 136 0.10 -12.01 9.52
N VAL A 137 0.80 -11.95 8.38
CA VAL A 137 1.54 -10.78 7.92
C VAL A 137 1.18 -10.47 6.47
N VAL A 138 0.90 -9.20 6.16
CA VAL A 138 0.73 -8.73 4.78
C VAL A 138 1.77 -7.68 4.48
N ILE A 139 2.59 -7.92 3.45
CA ILE A 139 3.63 -6.99 3.00
C ILE A 139 3.14 -6.28 1.75
N ILE A 140 3.13 -4.94 1.78
CA ILE A 140 2.84 -4.10 0.62
C ILE A 140 4.16 -3.55 0.09
N GLU A 141 4.51 -3.85 -1.15
CA GLU A 141 5.70 -3.31 -1.81
C GLU A 141 5.30 -2.31 -2.89
N THR A 142 5.87 -1.09 -2.84
CA THR A 142 5.70 -0.07 -3.89
C THR A 142 6.87 -0.05 -4.86
N VAL A 143 6.63 0.47 -6.08
CA VAL A 143 7.69 0.57 -7.12
C VAL A 143 8.71 1.64 -6.82
N GLY A 144 8.40 2.58 -5.91
CA GLY A 144 9.32 3.66 -5.52
C GLY A 144 9.33 4.83 -6.50
N VAL A 145 8.18 5.19 -7.08
CA VAL A 145 8.02 6.36 -7.94
C VAL A 145 6.76 7.14 -7.56
N GLY A 146 6.92 8.34 -7.02
CA GLY A 146 5.84 9.31 -6.85
C GLY A 146 4.98 9.15 -5.61
N GLN A 147 3.71 9.48 -5.73
CA GLN A 147 2.73 9.60 -4.64
C GLN A 147 2.50 8.29 -3.87
N ASP A 148 2.71 7.13 -4.52
CA ASP A 148 2.52 5.80 -3.92
C ASP A 148 3.38 5.58 -2.66
N GLU A 149 4.50 6.32 -2.54
CA GLU A 149 5.39 6.27 -1.36
C GLU A 149 4.73 6.84 -0.10
N VAL A 150 3.89 7.85 -0.24
CA VAL A 150 3.17 8.48 0.88
C VAL A 150 1.92 7.69 1.22
N ASP A 151 1.26 7.14 0.22
CA ASP A 151 -0.02 6.44 0.43
C ASP A 151 0.15 5.08 1.12
N ILE A 152 1.33 4.46 1.03
CA ILE A 152 1.64 3.21 1.75
C ILE A 152 1.48 3.36 3.27
N VAL A 153 1.80 4.55 3.81
CA VAL A 153 1.65 4.87 5.24
C VAL A 153 0.20 4.70 5.70
N SER A 154 -0.74 5.13 4.86
CA SER A 154 -2.17 5.04 5.20
C SER A 154 -2.72 3.61 5.13
N ALA A 155 -2.00 2.68 4.52
CA ALA A 155 -2.40 1.29 4.37
C ALA A 155 -1.66 0.34 5.32
N ALA A 156 -0.45 0.69 5.77
CA ALA A 156 0.40 -0.13 6.60
C ALA A 156 0.28 0.20 8.10
N HIS A 157 0.62 -0.76 8.96
CA HIS A 157 0.84 -0.54 10.39
C HIS A 157 2.27 -0.11 10.67
N THR A 158 3.22 -0.57 9.85
CA THR A 158 4.65 -0.25 9.93
C THR A 158 5.18 0.03 8.54
N THR A 159 5.83 1.17 8.34
CA THR A 159 6.45 1.54 7.08
C THR A 159 7.97 1.45 7.17
N ALA A 160 8.57 0.60 6.36
CA ALA A 160 10.02 0.51 6.19
C ALA A 160 10.46 1.26 4.92
N VAL A 161 11.34 2.24 5.11
CA VAL A 161 11.93 3.02 4.02
C VAL A 161 13.28 2.44 3.65
N VAL A 162 13.40 1.93 2.42
CA VAL A 162 14.60 1.26 1.91
C VAL A 162 15.44 2.23 1.10
N MET A 163 16.67 2.44 1.55
CA MET A 163 17.68 3.30 0.94
C MET A 163 18.87 2.48 0.45
N VAL A 164 19.72 3.07 -0.38
CA VAL A 164 20.99 2.44 -0.82
C VAL A 164 22.14 3.45 -0.75
N PRO A 165 23.39 2.98 -0.57
CA PRO A 165 24.55 3.84 -0.61
C PRO A 165 24.70 4.57 -1.96
N GLY A 166 25.17 5.81 -1.94
CA GLY A 166 25.51 6.57 -3.15
C GLY A 166 24.42 7.46 -3.72
N LEU A 167 23.25 7.53 -3.09
CA LEU A 167 22.15 8.46 -3.45
C LEU A 167 22.31 9.85 -2.79
N GLY A 168 23.53 10.42 -2.80
CA GLY A 168 23.83 11.67 -2.09
C GLY A 168 22.94 12.87 -2.46
N ASP A 169 22.59 13.03 -3.73
CA ASP A 169 21.68 14.08 -4.19
C ASP A 169 20.20 13.70 -3.97
N ASP A 170 19.86 12.40 -4.03
CA ASP A 170 18.51 11.90 -3.76
C ASP A 170 18.16 11.94 -2.27
N ILE A 171 19.15 11.81 -1.35
CA ILE A 171 18.92 12.07 0.08
C ILE A 171 18.45 13.51 0.31
N GLN A 172 18.87 14.47 -0.52
CA GLN A 172 18.38 15.84 -0.43
C GLN A 172 16.95 16.00 -0.98
N ALA A 173 16.58 15.27 -2.03
CA ALA A 173 15.20 15.27 -2.57
C ALA A 173 14.23 14.46 -1.68
N ILE A 174 14.72 13.43 -1.01
CA ILE A 174 14.00 12.60 -0.02
C ILE A 174 13.74 13.37 1.29
N LYS A 175 14.47 14.47 1.53
CA LYS A 175 14.56 15.20 2.82
C LYS A 175 13.26 15.71 3.43
N ALA A 176 12.19 15.94 2.69
CA ALA A 176 11.03 16.64 3.24
C ALA A 176 9.84 15.73 3.63
N GLY A 177 9.64 14.58 2.98
CA GLY A 177 8.44 13.77 3.21
C GLY A 177 8.72 12.35 3.69
N ILE A 178 9.76 11.69 3.19
CA ILE A 178 10.01 10.27 3.48
C ILE A 178 10.49 10.03 4.92
N LEU A 179 11.22 10.99 5.51
CA LEU A 179 11.63 10.88 6.91
C LEU A 179 10.45 10.99 7.89
N GLU A 180 9.37 11.64 7.48
CA GLU A 180 8.17 11.78 8.30
C GLU A 180 7.30 10.53 8.30
N ILE A 181 7.43 9.70 7.26
CA ILE A 181 6.56 8.54 7.04
C ILE A 181 7.17 7.19 7.44
N GLY A 182 8.49 7.14 7.71
CA GLY A 182 9.20 5.90 8.02
C GLY A 182 9.21 5.58 9.50
N ASP A 183 8.76 4.37 9.84
CA ASP A 183 8.90 3.79 11.18
C ASP A 183 10.23 3.05 11.34
N ILE A 184 10.77 2.54 10.23
CA ILE A 184 12.05 1.83 10.17
C ILE A 184 12.80 2.28 8.91
N PHE A 185 14.09 2.55 9.02
CA PHE A 185 14.94 2.89 7.88
C PHE A 185 15.93 1.76 7.60
N VAL A 186 16.03 1.37 6.34
CA VAL A 186 16.87 0.25 5.90
C VAL A 186 17.88 0.74 4.86
N VAL A 187 19.16 0.70 5.18
CA VAL A 187 20.24 0.90 4.20
C VAL A 187 20.57 -0.45 3.60
N ASN A 188 19.95 -0.76 2.47
CA ASN A 188 20.18 -2.00 1.73
C ASN A 188 21.43 -1.91 0.86
N LYS A 189 21.95 -3.08 0.40
CA LYS A 189 23.22 -3.19 -0.31
C LYS A 189 24.39 -2.66 0.53
N ALA A 190 24.40 -3.02 1.82
CA ALA A 190 25.40 -2.57 2.78
C ALA A 190 26.81 -3.09 2.50
N ASP A 191 26.95 -4.03 1.57
CA ASP A 191 28.23 -4.47 0.98
C ASP A 191 28.89 -3.40 0.09
N ARG A 192 28.17 -2.34 -0.28
CA ARG A 192 28.71 -1.26 -1.12
C ARG A 192 29.37 -0.18 -0.30
N ASP A 193 30.40 0.44 -0.90
CA ASP A 193 31.05 1.62 -0.32
C ASP A 193 30.04 2.73 0.00
N GLY A 194 30.21 3.37 1.15
CA GLY A 194 29.35 4.46 1.59
C GLY A 194 28.15 4.04 2.46
N ALA A 195 27.88 2.75 2.67
CA ALA A 195 26.74 2.29 3.47
C ALA A 195 26.77 2.84 4.91
N ASP A 196 27.94 2.82 5.57
CA ASP A 196 28.09 3.36 6.91
C ASP A 196 27.91 4.87 6.96
N ARG A 197 28.29 5.57 5.89
CA ARG A 197 28.06 7.01 5.78
C ARG A 197 26.58 7.32 5.65
N THR A 198 25.89 6.64 4.76
CA THR A 198 24.43 6.79 4.56
C THR A 198 23.66 6.51 5.84
N ALA A 199 24.02 5.43 6.56
CA ALA A 199 23.36 5.07 7.83
C ALA A 199 23.58 6.16 8.89
N ARG A 200 24.79 6.70 9.03
CA ARG A 200 25.09 7.81 9.97
C ARG A 200 24.36 9.10 9.61
N GLU A 201 24.29 9.45 8.33
CA GLU A 201 23.57 10.64 7.86
C GLU A 201 22.08 10.53 8.18
N LEU A 202 21.45 9.36 7.92
CA LEU A 202 20.06 9.10 8.28
C LEU A 202 19.83 9.18 9.79
N SER A 203 20.67 8.52 10.59
CA SER A 203 20.56 8.57 12.06
C SER A 203 20.65 9.99 12.58
N ALA A 204 21.62 10.79 12.09
CA ALA A 204 21.76 12.19 12.49
C ALA A 204 20.53 13.04 12.12
N MET A 205 19.88 12.75 10.98
CA MET A 205 18.65 13.44 10.57
C MET A 205 17.46 13.05 11.45
N LEU A 206 17.35 11.80 11.84
CA LEU A 206 16.30 11.31 12.75
C LEU A 206 16.47 11.90 14.15
N GLU A 207 17.69 12.03 14.66
CA GLU A 207 18.00 12.66 15.95
C GLU A 207 17.57 14.14 16.03
N MET A 208 17.46 14.83 14.88
CA MET A 208 16.95 16.21 14.84
C MET A 208 15.44 16.31 15.08
N ARG A 209 14.69 15.21 15.04
CA ARG A 209 13.21 15.22 15.20
C ARG A 209 12.74 15.46 16.63
N HIS A 210 13.60 15.34 17.64
CA HIS A 210 13.24 15.50 19.06
C HIS A 210 11.93 14.79 19.43
N PRO A 211 11.90 13.44 19.44
CA PRO A 211 10.68 12.70 19.75
C PRO A 211 10.16 13.06 21.15
N GLU A 212 8.84 13.11 21.29
CA GLU A 212 8.20 13.25 22.59
C GLU A 212 8.38 11.98 23.43
N GLU A 213 8.24 12.11 24.75
CA GLU A 213 8.32 10.96 25.65
C GLU A 213 7.20 9.95 25.33
N GLY A 214 7.58 8.71 25.04
CA GLY A 214 6.63 7.64 24.65
C GLY A 214 6.34 7.53 23.16
N GLU A 215 6.95 8.35 22.31
CA GLU A 215 6.90 8.18 20.87
C GLU A 215 7.86 7.11 20.37
N TRP A 216 7.52 6.51 19.22
CA TRP A 216 8.40 5.61 18.51
C TRP A 216 9.59 6.38 17.92
N PHE A 217 10.81 5.90 18.20
CA PHE A 217 12.02 6.41 17.56
C PHE A 217 12.50 5.44 16.49
N PRO A 218 12.45 5.82 15.18
CA PRO A 218 12.85 4.95 14.10
C PRO A 218 14.33 4.54 14.17
N GLN A 219 14.60 3.27 13.89
CA GLN A 219 15.96 2.74 13.81
C GLN A 219 16.45 2.70 12.36
N VAL A 220 17.78 2.85 12.18
CA VAL A 220 18.46 2.67 10.89
C VAL A 220 19.20 1.35 10.90
N LEU A 221 18.73 0.42 10.07
CA LEU A 221 19.31 -0.92 9.92
C LEU A 221 20.07 -1.06 8.61
N LYS A 222 21.13 -1.86 8.60
CA LYS A 222 21.89 -2.20 7.38
C LYS A 222 21.56 -3.61 6.93
N THR A 223 21.31 -3.79 5.63
CA THR A 223 21.00 -5.10 5.06
C THR A 223 21.75 -5.37 3.76
N GLU A 224 22.01 -6.65 3.49
CA GLU A 224 22.45 -7.16 2.19
C GLU A 224 21.39 -8.14 1.69
N GLY A 225 20.32 -7.63 1.09
CA GLY A 225 19.16 -8.42 0.70
C GLY A 225 19.48 -9.62 -0.20
N SER A 226 20.49 -9.52 -1.07
CA SER A 226 20.95 -10.62 -1.92
C SER A 226 21.60 -11.78 -1.16
N ARG A 227 22.14 -11.53 0.05
CA ARG A 227 22.85 -12.49 0.90
C ARG A 227 22.10 -12.84 2.18
N GLY A 228 20.97 -12.19 2.44
CA GLY A 228 20.18 -12.38 3.65
C GLY A 228 20.81 -11.82 4.93
N VAL A 229 21.84 -10.96 4.82
CA VAL A 229 22.49 -10.34 5.98
C VAL A 229 21.63 -9.22 6.52
N GLY A 230 21.46 -9.12 7.85
CA GLY A 230 20.66 -8.08 8.51
C GLY A 230 19.15 -8.30 8.43
N ILE A 231 18.69 -9.44 7.91
CA ILE A 231 17.25 -9.73 7.75
C ILE A 231 16.60 -10.12 9.08
N ASP A 232 17.31 -10.93 9.89
CA ASP A 232 16.78 -11.35 11.20
C ASP A 232 16.64 -10.14 12.14
N GLU A 233 17.58 -9.19 12.10
CA GLU A 233 17.53 -7.93 12.81
C GLU A 233 16.37 -7.04 12.33
N LEU A 234 16.13 -6.98 11.01
CA LEU A 234 15.01 -6.24 10.44
C LEU A 234 13.66 -6.84 10.87
N ILE A 235 13.54 -8.17 10.88
CA ILE A 235 12.33 -8.85 11.35
C ILE A 235 12.11 -8.60 12.85
N ALA A 236 13.16 -8.64 13.66
CA ALA A 236 13.06 -8.31 15.07
C ALA A 236 12.61 -6.87 15.30
N GLU A 237 13.02 -5.95 14.44
CA GLU A 237 12.59 -4.56 14.51
C GLU A 237 11.11 -4.38 14.09
N PHE A 238 10.62 -5.14 13.09
CA PHE A 238 9.19 -5.19 12.79
C PHE A 238 8.38 -5.69 13.98
N ASP A 239 8.82 -6.77 14.64
CA ASP A 239 8.16 -7.31 15.84
C ASP A 239 8.17 -6.26 16.96
N ARG A 240 9.30 -5.58 17.20
CA ARG A 240 9.44 -4.53 18.22
C ARG A 240 8.47 -3.36 17.98
N HIS A 241 8.37 -2.90 16.73
CA HIS A 241 7.43 -1.82 16.38
C HIS A 241 5.97 -2.27 16.54
N HIS A 242 5.65 -3.49 16.11
CA HIS A 242 4.31 -4.04 16.27
C HIS A 242 3.89 -4.15 17.75
N ASP A 243 4.81 -4.59 18.61
CA ASP A 243 4.56 -4.63 20.06
C ASP A 243 4.40 -3.23 20.66
N PHE A 244 5.20 -2.27 20.20
CA PHE A 244 5.01 -0.86 20.56
C PHE A 244 3.62 -0.35 20.15
N LEU A 245 3.18 -0.58 18.93
CA LEU A 245 1.85 -0.16 18.46
C LEU A 245 0.73 -0.76 19.31
N LYS A 246 0.85 -2.04 19.70
CA LYS A 246 -0.14 -2.72 20.58
C LYS A 246 -0.16 -2.14 21.97
N THR A 247 1.00 -1.97 22.59
CA THR A 247 1.12 -1.56 23.98
C THR A 247 0.82 -0.08 24.22
N SER A 248 1.10 0.76 23.22
CA SER A 248 0.83 2.22 23.28
C SER A 248 -0.60 2.60 22.87
N GLY A 249 -1.39 1.66 22.33
CA GLY A 249 -2.72 1.93 21.76
C GLY A 249 -2.71 2.58 20.37
N HIS A 250 -1.53 2.79 19.79
CA HIS A 250 -1.41 3.36 18.44
C HIS A 250 -2.00 2.47 17.36
N LEU A 251 -1.95 1.14 17.52
CA LEU A 251 -2.52 0.19 16.56
C LEU A 251 -4.03 0.41 16.38
N GLN A 252 -4.75 0.61 17.48
CA GLN A 252 -6.19 0.90 17.42
C GLN A 252 -6.46 2.22 16.69
N ARG A 253 -5.71 3.28 17.00
CA ARG A 253 -5.84 4.59 16.34
C ARG A 253 -5.58 4.50 14.84
N LEU A 254 -4.49 3.83 14.42
CA LEU A 254 -4.18 3.61 12.99
C LEU A 254 -5.30 2.84 12.28
N THR A 255 -5.88 1.84 12.95
CA THR A 255 -7.02 1.08 12.40
C THR A 255 -8.25 1.95 12.23
N GLU A 256 -8.58 2.80 13.22
CA GLU A 256 -9.69 3.75 13.16
C GLU A 256 -9.49 4.78 12.04
N GLU A 257 -8.31 5.37 11.92
CA GLU A 257 -7.95 6.32 10.85
C GLU A 257 -8.04 5.68 9.46
N ARG A 258 -7.55 4.45 9.30
CA ARG A 258 -7.64 3.68 8.06
C ARG A 258 -9.10 3.39 7.68
N ASN A 259 -9.92 2.98 8.65
CA ASN A 259 -11.33 2.71 8.41
C ASN A 259 -12.11 3.99 8.06
N ALA A 260 -11.82 5.10 8.74
CA ALA A 260 -12.41 6.39 8.43
C ALA A 260 -12.04 6.86 7.01
N LYS A 261 -10.78 6.69 6.62
CA LYS A 261 -10.31 6.98 5.26
C LYS A 261 -11.01 6.09 4.22
N LEU A 262 -11.05 4.77 4.45
CA LEU A 262 -11.72 3.82 3.55
C LEU A 262 -13.21 4.17 3.39
N PHE A 263 -13.91 4.52 4.47
CA PHE A 263 -15.29 4.98 4.42
C PHE A 263 -15.44 6.25 3.59
N THR A 264 -14.62 7.27 3.85
CA THR A 264 -14.69 8.56 3.16
C THR A 264 -14.39 8.41 1.67
N ASP A 265 -13.35 7.63 1.32
CA ASP A 265 -12.98 7.38 -0.07
C ASP A 265 -14.08 6.58 -0.79
N THR A 266 -14.65 5.58 -0.13
CA THR A 266 -15.78 4.80 -0.66
C THR A 266 -17.01 5.67 -0.90
N LEU A 267 -17.35 6.54 0.06
CA LEU A 267 -18.47 7.46 -0.05
C LEU A 267 -18.27 8.44 -1.22
N ARG A 268 -17.08 9.03 -1.31
CA ARG A 268 -16.73 9.94 -2.41
C ARG A 268 -16.89 9.27 -3.78
N ASP A 269 -16.34 8.06 -3.92
CA ASP A 269 -16.37 7.32 -5.17
C ASP A 269 -17.83 6.95 -5.56
N GLN A 270 -18.62 6.46 -4.60
CA GLN A 270 -20.01 6.08 -4.87
C GLN A 270 -20.88 7.30 -5.19
N LEU A 271 -20.69 8.42 -4.50
CA LEU A 271 -21.38 9.68 -4.81
C LEU A 271 -21.00 10.19 -6.20
N PHE A 272 -19.69 10.16 -6.53
CA PHE A 272 -19.24 10.57 -7.87
C PHE A 272 -19.86 9.70 -8.96
N GLU A 273 -19.79 8.36 -8.82
CA GLU A 273 -20.37 7.44 -9.81
C GLU A 273 -21.88 7.61 -9.95
N ALA A 274 -22.61 7.80 -8.84
CA ALA A 274 -24.05 8.01 -8.87
C ALA A 274 -24.41 9.30 -9.60
N VAL A 275 -23.79 10.43 -9.23
CA VAL A 275 -24.06 11.74 -9.84
C VAL A 275 -23.58 11.76 -11.29
N PHE A 276 -22.35 11.28 -11.55
CA PHE A 276 -21.78 11.30 -12.89
C PHE A 276 -22.51 10.35 -13.86
N GLY A 277 -22.95 9.20 -13.36
CA GLY A 277 -23.81 8.28 -14.12
C GLY A 277 -25.12 8.96 -14.53
N ALA A 278 -25.82 9.58 -13.58
CA ALA A 278 -27.10 10.26 -13.84
C ALA A 278 -26.97 11.37 -14.91
N ILE A 279 -25.97 12.26 -14.78
CA ILE A 279 -25.78 13.36 -15.76
C ILE A 279 -25.29 12.87 -17.12
N LYS A 280 -24.69 11.68 -17.22
CA LYS A 280 -24.37 11.06 -18.52
C LYS A 280 -25.60 10.48 -19.19
N GLU A 281 -26.48 9.81 -18.43
CA GLU A 281 -27.68 9.16 -18.94
C GLU A 281 -28.70 10.17 -19.43
N ASP A 282 -28.91 11.29 -18.73
CA ASP A 282 -29.87 12.34 -19.10
C ASP A 282 -29.35 13.35 -20.12
N GLY A 283 -28.07 13.24 -20.53
CA GLY A 283 -27.42 14.11 -21.51
C GLY A 283 -26.92 15.45 -20.96
N THR A 284 -27.11 15.74 -19.69
CA THR A 284 -26.63 16.97 -19.02
C THR A 284 -25.10 17.12 -19.16
N TYR A 285 -24.34 16.00 -19.06
CA TYR A 285 -22.88 16.02 -19.23
C TYR A 285 -22.46 16.59 -20.59
N ARG A 286 -23.17 16.23 -21.66
CA ARG A 286 -22.89 16.74 -23.02
C ARG A 286 -23.19 18.22 -23.13
N GLN A 287 -24.31 18.67 -22.57
CA GLN A 287 -24.69 20.10 -22.54
C GLN A 287 -23.64 20.94 -21.79
N ILE A 288 -23.15 20.42 -20.66
CA ILE A 288 -22.05 21.06 -19.90
C ILE A 288 -20.81 21.20 -20.77
N LEU A 289 -20.35 20.13 -21.44
CA LEU A 289 -19.17 20.17 -22.29
C LEU A 289 -19.32 21.17 -23.45
N ASP A 290 -20.50 21.25 -24.08
CA ASP A 290 -20.78 22.23 -25.13
C ASP A 290 -20.73 23.65 -24.58
N GLY A 291 -21.34 23.91 -23.42
CA GLY A 291 -21.29 25.21 -22.76
C GLY A 291 -19.88 25.65 -22.35
N LEU A 292 -19.03 24.70 -21.87
CA LEU A 292 -17.64 24.97 -21.55
C LEU A 292 -16.82 25.29 -22.82
N ARG A 293 -17.06 24.58 -23.92
CA ARG A 293 -16.40 24.83 -25.21
C ARG A 293 -16.78 26.22 -25.77
N GLU A 294 -18.05 26.59 -25.66
CA GLU A 294 -18.57 27.87 -26.12
C GLU A 294 -18.35 29.02 -25.12
N ARG A 295 -17.79 28.71 -23.94
CA ARG A 295 -17.58 29.65 -22.84
C ARG A 295 -18.86 30.35 -22.35
N THR A 296 -19.99 29.69 -22.49
CA THR A 296 -21.29 30.16 -21.97
C THR A 296 -21.51 29.76 -20.52
N THR A 297 -20.71 28.84 -20.01
CA THR A 297 -20.62 28.48 -18.60
C THR A 297 -19.15 28.20 -18.23
N ASP A 298 -18.84 28.15 -16.93
CA ASP A 298 -17.54 27.77 -16.37
C ASP A 298 -17.67 26.46 -15.58
N PRO A 299 -16.56 25.76 -15.28
CA PRO A 299 -16.60 24.48 -14.57
C PRO A 299 -17.23 24.56 -13.18
N TYR A 300 -17.05 25.66 -12.45
CA TYR A 300 -17.54 25.84 -11.08
C TYR A 300 -19.07 25.96 -11.08
N THR A 301 -19.61 26.87 -11.91
CA THR A 301 -21.05 27.05 -12.09
C THR A 301 -21.72 25.78 -12.60
N ALA A 302 -21.06 25.04 -13.49
CA ALA A 302 -21.59 23.76 -13.98
C ALA A 302 -21.73 22.73 -12.85
N VAL A 303 -20.69 22.61 -11.97
CA VAL A 303 -20.72 21.70 -10.81
C VAL A 303 -21.81 22.12 -9.82
N GLU A 304 -21.95 23.43 -9.51
CA GLU A 304 -23.02 23.93 -8.63
C GLU A 304 -24.40 23.54 -9.13
N ARG A 305 -24.67 23.66 -10.44
CA ARG A 305 -25.94 23.25 -11.06
C ARG A 305 -26.19 21.76 -10.91
N VAL A 306 -25.19 20.94 -11.18
CA VAL A 306 -25.28 19.48 -11.04
C VAL A 306 -25.61 19.09 -9.59
N LEU A 307 -24.91 19.67 -8.63
CA LEU A 307 -25.14 19.38 -7.21
C LEU A 307 -26.51 19.86 -6.73
N ALA A 308 -27.01 21.01 -7.22
CA ALA A 308 -28.33 21.52 -6.88
C ALA A 308 -29.47 20.66 -7.46
N GLN A 309 -29.24 19.96 -8.56
CA GLN A 309 -30.21 19.03 -9.19
C GLN A 309 -30.14 17.61 -8.61
N SER A 310 -29.02 17.24 -8.01
CA SER A 310 -28.83 15.93 -7.39
C SER A 310 -29.58 15.90 -6.06
N SER A 311 -30.79 15.33 -6.05
CA SER A 311 -31.49 15.00 -4.80
C SER A 311 -30.75 13.84 -4.14
N PHE A 312 -29.98 14.10 -3.11
CA PHE A 312 -29.46 13.05 -2.23
C PHE A 312 -30.61 12.51 -1.39
N SER A 313 -31.38 11.56 -1.95
CA SER A 313 -32.47 10.85 -1.26
C SER A 313 -32.03 9.43 -0.92
#